data_5c799129991bf60963d769bd9e27b025
#
_entry.id   5c799129991bf60963d769bd9e27b025
#
_cell.length_a   1.000
_cell.length_b   1.000
_cell.length_c   1.000
_cell.angle_alpha   90.00
_cell.angle_beta   90.00
_cell.angle_gamma   90.00
#
_symmetry.space_group_name_H-M   'P 1'
#
loop_
_entity.id
_entity.type
_entity.pdbx_description
1 polymer ?
#
loop_
_entity_poly.entity_id
_entity_poly.type
_entity_poly.pdbx_seq_one_letter_code
_entity_poly.pdbx_strand_id
1 'polypeptide(L)'
;LYADTAMALTPYQQLEQEFRRLFAFRGAASILRWDSSVMMPRGSADLRGDQLAALEIESHTLLTAPKVSRLLERATANGASLDDWQLANLQEMRRARDHAIATPHALVSRLARATSRAEVHWVEAKQQNNFGLFAPHLEEVVALVRDKAQLLGKALNLSPYDALVDEFSPGLTTLEIDKIFTSLTRKLPGLIQQVVDLQAKAPPIELTGKVTVLKQRQLSLELMKALGFQFERGRLDESEHPFTGGVPGDIRITTHFSPTDPFTGLMGVIHETGHAMYDFGLPEEHRTQPVGHDRGMAMQESQSLLLEMIIGRSQPFLHYLQPLMEKHFGVSGAEWSTDNLYRLLNRVRRSMIRIDADELTYPLHVVLRYELENKILSGELAVAALPDAWNEAMERRLGIKPATDAEGCLQDIHWAGGAFGYFPSYALGAVIAGQLYESLRNECPTLDEDLAAGRFVPMFHWLRDNVHGLASKVSTPDLIKQATGKPLSAAAWLRYVENKYLV
;
A
#
# COMPACT_ATOMS: atom_id res chain seq x y z
N LEU A 1 50.12 23.86 -16.01
CA LEU A 1 49.48 24.24 -14.74
C LEU A 1 48.07 24.69 -14.99
N TYR A 2 47.14 23.74 -15.21
CA TYR A 2 45.71 24.01 -15.14
C TYR A 2 45.29 23.62 -13.70
N ALA A 3 45.09 24.62 -12.85
CA ALA A 3 44.36 24.44 -11.61
C ALA A 3 42.92 24.18 -11.99
N ASP A 4 42.47 22.93 -11.83
CA ASP A 4 41.08 22.54 -11.83
C ASP A 4 40.43 23.24 -10.62
N THR A 5 39.92 24.44 -10.80
CA THR A 5 39.06 25.09 -9.80
C THR A 5 37.74 24.30 -9.80
N ALA A 6 37.67 23.27 -8.96
CA ALA A 6 36.42 22.60 -8.66
C ALA A 6 35.40 23.68 -8.26
N MET A 7 34.46 23.97 -9.13
CA MET A 7 33.39 24.93 -8.83
C MET A 7 32.70 24.49 -7.53
N ALA A 8 32.55 25.40 -6.60
CA ALA A 8 31.85 25.12 -5.35
C ALA A 8 30.42 24.70 -5.66
N LEU A 9 29.97 23.56 -5.07
CA LEU A 9 28.62 23.04 -5.25
C LEU A 9 27.57 24.08 -4.91
N THR A 10 26.55 24.19 -5.74
CA THR A 10 25.39 25.05 -5.45
C THR A 10 24.67 24.57 -4.18
N PRO A 11 23.86 25.42 -3.52
CA PRO A 11 23.05 24.99 -2.37
C PRO A 11 22.15 23.78 -2.69
N TYR A 12 21.57 23.72 -3.89
CA TYR A 12 20.77 22.60 -4.35
C TYR A 12 21.60 21.30 -4.48
N GLN A 13 22.75 21.35 -5.11
CA GLN A 13 23.65 20.20 -5.22
C GLN A 13 24.15 19.70 -3.86
N GLN A 14 24.35 20.60 -2.90
CA GLN A 14 24.68 20.21 -1.52
C GLN A 14 23.50 19.48 -0.85
N LEU A 15 22.24 19.91 -1.09
CA LEU A 15 21.05 19.19 -0.63
C LEU A 15 20.96 17.80 -1.24
N GLU A 16 21.16 17.67 -2.55
CA GLU A 16 21.18 16.35 -3.21
C GLU A 16 22.16 15.38 -2.56
N GLN A 17 23.34 15.87 -2.13
CA GLN A 17 24.30 15.03 -1.41
C GLN A 17 23.79 14.60 -0.02
N GLU A 18 23.15 15.49 0.75
CA GLU A 18 22.58 15.14 2.05
C GLU A 18 21.42 14.16 1.90
N PHE A 19 20.55 14.34 0.92
CA PHE A 19 19.44 13.42 0.66
C PHE A 19 19.89 12.08 0.09
N ARG A 20 20.99 12.03 -0.68
CA ARG A 20 21.63 10.76 -1.07
C ARG A 20 22.14 9.97 0.13
N ARG A 21 22.71 10.65 1.14
CA ARG A 21 23.11 10.01 2.40
C ARG A 21 21.88 9.49 3.17
N LEU A 22 20.83 10.31 3.24
CA LEU A 22 19.55 9.90 3.84
C LEU A 22 18.98 8.65 3.17
N PHE A 23 18.97 8.61 1.83
CA PHE A 23 18.56 7.45 1.06
C PHE A 23 19.37 6.19 1.42
N ALA A 24 20.69 6.31 1.60
CA ALA A 24 21.53 5.18 1.98
C ALA A 24 21.18 4.65 3.40
N PHE A 25 20.96 5.54 4.39
CA PHE A 25 20.55 5.12 5.74
C PHE A 25 19.19 4.45 5.75
N ARG A 26 18.19 5.05 5.08
CA ARG A 26 16.84 4.49 4.97
C ARG A 26 16.83 3.18 4.21
N GLY A 27 17.65 3.08 3.15
CA GLY A 27 17.80 1.85 2.38
C GLY A 27 18.38 0.72 3.22
N ALA A 28 19.44 0.98 4.00
CA ALA A 28 20.00 0.00 4.92
C ALA A 28 18.96 -0.45 5.97
N ALA A 29 18.16 0.48 6.53
CA ALA A 29 17.10 0.17 7.46
C ALA A 29 16.00 -0.68 6.80
N SER A 30 15.62 -0.39 5.55
CA SER A 30 14.62 -1.17 4.80
C SER A 30 15.08 -2.62 4.58
N ILE A 31 16.33 -2.84 4.17
CA ILE A 31 16.90 -4.18 4.03
C ILE A 31 16.95 -4.92 5.37
N LEU A 32 17.29 -4.25 6.46
CA LEU A 32 17.29 -4.85 7.80
C LEU A 32 15.89 -5.21 8.28
N ARG A 33 14.86 -4.42 7.96
CA ARG A 33 13.45 -4.75 8.23
C ARG A 33 13.00 -5.97 7.44
N TRP A 34 13.33 -6.02 6.15
CA TRP A 34 13.06 -7.22 5.33
C TRP A 34 13.72 -8.47 5.94
N ASP A 35 15.00 -8.38 6.27
CA ASP A 35 15.75 -9.49 6.87
C ASP A 35 15.13 -9.94 8.21
N SER A 36 14.61 -9.02 9.02
CA SER A 36 13.92 -9.32 10.27
C SER A 36 12.70 -10.24 10.08
N SER A 37 11.99 -10.07 8.96
CA SER A 37 10.78 -10.83 8.66
C SER A 37 11.05 -12.16 7.93
N VAL A 38 12.24 -12.33 7.30
CA VAL A 38 12.50 -13.43 6.36
C VAL A 38 13.65 -14.34 6.81
N MET A 39 14.79 -13.78 7.24
CA MET A 39 16.04 -14.52 7.42
C MET A 39 16.61 -14.44 8.85
N MET A 40 16.27 -13.42 9.61
CA MET A 40 16.91 -13.14 10.90
C MET A 40 16.66 -14.27 11.91
N PRO A 41 17.72 -14.78 12.58
CA PRO A 41 17.55 -15.67 13.70
C PRO A 41 16.75 -15.01 14.84
N ARG A 42 15.80 -15.73 15.43
CA ARG A 42 14.91 -15.21 16.50
C ARG A 42 15.66 -14.58 17.67
N GLY A 43 16.82 -15.14 18.05
CA GLY A 43 17.65 -14.64 19.15
C GLY A 43 18.40 -13.32 18.84
N SER A 44 18.26 -12.77 17.62
CA SER A 44 18.93 -11.53 17.21
C SER A 44 18.02 -10.29 17.25
N ALA A 45 16.80 -10.42 17.77
CA ALA A 45 15.79 -9.35 17.73
C ALA A 45 16.25 -8.06 18.42
N ASP A 46 16.86 -8.15 19.62
CA ASP A 46 17.33 -6.97 20.36
C ASP A 46 18.46 -6.25 19.59
N LEU A 47 19.45 -7.01 19.08
CA LEU A 47 20.53 -6.45 18.26
C LEU A 47 20.01 -5.75 17.00
N ARG A 48 19.01 -6.36 16.34
CA ARG A 48 18.37 -5.75 15.17
C ARG A 48 17.61 -4.47 15.51
N GLY A 49 16.93 -4.46 16.67
CA GLY A 49 16.29 -3.26 17.20
C GLY A 49 17.30 -2.11 17.38
N ASP A 50 18.45 -2.37 17.97
CA ASP A 50 19.52 -1.38 18.15
C ASP A 50 20.06 -0.86 16.81
N GLN A 51 20.27 -1.75 15.83
CA GLN A 51 20.74 -1.36 14.49
C GLN A 51 19.73 -0.44 13.78
N LEU A 52 18.44 -0.80 13.81
CA LEU A 52 17.39 0.01 13.21
C LEU A 52 17.23 1.36 13.91
N ALA A 53 17.28 1.38 15.24
CA ALA A 53 17.22 2.62 16.03
C ALA A 53 18.38 3.56 15.69
N ALA A 54 19.60 3.05 15.55
CA ALA A 54 20.76 3.85 15.16
C ALA A 54 20.57 4.51 13.78
N LEU A 55 20.09 3.76 12.79
CA LEU A 55 19.84 4.29 11.44
C LEU A 55 18.71 5.33 11.41
N GLU A 56 17.65 5.14 12.21
CA GLU A 56 16.56 6.11 12.34
C GLU A 56 17.03 7.41 13.02
N ILE A 57 17.86 7.32 14.08
CA ILE A 57 18.43 8.48 14.75
C ILE A 57 19.31 9.28 13.79
N GLU A 58 20.19 8.63 13.02
CA GLU A 58 21.03 9.30 12.03
C GLU A 58 20.21 9.96 10.93
N SER A 59 19.17 9.27 10.43
CA SER A 59 18.25 9.80 9.42
C SER A 59 17.51 11.04 9.92
N HIS A 60 16.99 11.00 11.13
CA HIS A 60 16.31 12.13 11.76
C HIS A 60 17.27 13.30 12.02
N THR A 61 18.47 13.02 12.56
CA THR A 61 19.51 14.03 12.84
C THR A 61 19.92 14.75 11.56
N LEU A 62 20.08 14.02 10.46
CA LEU A 62 20.41 14.59 9.16
C LEU A 62 19.31 15.55 8.67
N LEU A 63 18.04 15.09 8.68
CA LEU A 63 16.90 15.89 8.22
C LEU A 63 16.68 17.17 9.05
N THR A 64 16.89 17.09 10.37
CA THR A 64 16.64 18.20 11.29
C THR A 64 17.84 19.12 11.46
N ALA A 65 19.00 18.79 10.85
CA ALA A 65 20.21 19.59 10.94
C ALA A 65 19.99 21.04 10.48
N PRO A 66 20.51 22.06 11.22
CA PRO A 66 20.43 23.46 10.81
C PRO A 66 21.05 23.75 9.43
N LYS A 67 22.03 22.91 9.02
CA LYS A 67 22.63 22.97 7.67
C LYS A 67 21.58 22.77 6.59
N VAL A 68 20.71 21.76 6.73
CA VAL A 68 19.66 21.43 5.73
C VAL A 68 18.67 22.58 5.61
N SER A 69 18.27 23.21 6.74
CA SER A 69 17.41 24.42 6.72
C SER A 69 18.02 25.53 5.87
N ARG A 70 19.26 25.92 6.18
CA ARG A 70 19.95 27.00 5.45
C ARG A 70 20.13 26.69 3.97
N LEU A 71 20.38 25.42 3.63
CA LEU A 71 20.51 25.00 2.24
C LEU A 71 19.16 25.07 1.50
N LEU A 72 18.05 24.65 2.14
CA LEU A 72 16.70 24.77 1.57
C LEU A 72 16.32 26.23 1.31
N GLU A 73 16.58 27.12 2.26
CA GLU A 73 16.32 28.57 2.08
C GLU A 73 17.14 29.15 0.91
N ARG A 74 18.44 28.86 0.86
CA ARG A 74 19.32 29.33 -0.20
C ARG A 74 18.99 28.75 -1.58
N ALA A 75 18.65 27.46 -1.65
CA ALA A 75 18.23 26.81 -2.89
C ALA A 75 16.90 27.40 -3.38
N THR A 76 15.97 27.68 -2.49
CA THR A 76 14.69 28.32 -2.85
C THR A 76 14.89 29.75 -3.38
N ALA A 77 15.77 30.54 -2.75
CA ALA A 77 16.12 31.88 -3.23
C ALA A 77 16.74 31.87 -4.64
N ASN A 78 17.42 30.79 -5.02
CA ASN A 78 18.01 30.57 -6.35
C ASN A 78 17.12 29.72 -7.28
N GLY A 79 15.86 29.52 -6.96
CA GLY A 79 14.95 28.61 -7.66
C GLY A 79 14.77 28.92 -9.15
N ALA A 80 14.95 30.17 -9.58
CA ALA A 80 14.85 30.57 -11.00
C ALA A 80 15.90 29.89 -11.92
N SER A 81 16.93 29.28 -11.36
CA SER A 81 17.98 28.54 -12.10
C SER A 81 17.77 27.01 -12.11
N LEU A 82 16.70 26.53 -11.46
CA LEU A 82 16.37 25.11 -11.35
C LEU A 82 15.35 24.72 -12.43
N ASP A 83 15.50 23.49 -12.96
CA ASP A 83 14.50 22.89 -13.84
C ASP A 83 13.28 22.36 -13.04
N ASP A 84 12.26 21.87 -13.76
CA ASP A 84 11.00 21.41 -13.14
C ASP A 84 11.21 20.23 -12.18
N TRP A 85 12.13 19.31 -12.50
CA TRP A 85 12.46 18.17 -11.62
C TRP A 85 13.18 18.63 -10.36
N GLN A 86 14.10 19.54 -10.50
CA GLN A 86 14.85 20.13 -9.39
C GLN A 86 13.95 20.95 -8.46
N LEU A 87 12.98 21.68 -9.03
CA LEU A 87 11.99 22.42 -8.25
C LEU A 87 11.07 21.48 -7.48
N ALA A 88 10.56 20.42 -8.13
CA ALA A 88 9.76 19.40 -7.47
C ALA A 88 10.56 18.66 -6.37
N ASN A 89 11.83 18.32 -6.65
CA ASN A 89 12.70 17.70 -5.66
C ASN A 89 12.93 18.61 -4.44
N LEU A 90 13.12 19.89 -4.67
CA LEU A 90 13.28 20.86 -3.58
C LEU A 90 12.02 20.96 -2.70
N GLN A 91 10.83 20.84 -3.30
CA GLN A 91 9.56 20.78 -2.57
C GLN A 91 9.46 19.50 -1.72
N GLU A 92 9.78 18.33 -2.29
CA GLU A 92 9.76 17.06 -1.57
C GLU A 92 10.84 17.00 -0.47
N MET A 93 12.01 17.57 -0.69
CA MET A 93 13.05 17.74 0.35
C MET A 93 12.53 18.59 1.52
N ARG A 94 11.84 19.69 1.22
CA ARG A 94 11.22 20.56 2.22
C ARG A 94 10.14 19.80 2.98
N ARG A 95 9.23 19.13 2.27
CA ARG A 95 8.17 18.33 2.86
C ARG A 95 8.74 17.27 3.83
N ALA A 96 9.75 16.50 3.40
CA ALA A 96 10.40 15.48 4.24
C ALA A 96 10.99 16.09 5.53
N ARG A 97 11.60 17.26 5.43
CA ARG A 97 12.14 17.98 6.57
C ARG A 97 11.03 18.53 7.49
N ASP A 98 10.01 19.13 6.92
CA ASP A 98 8.92 19.76 7.70
C ASP A 98 8.16 18.70 8.52
N HIS A 99 7.94 17.50 7.96
CA HIS A 99 7.45 16.36 8.73
C HIS A 99 8.41 15.97 9.88
N ALA A 100 9.72 15.92 9.62
CA ALA A 100 10.71 15.51 10.63
C ALA A 100 10.82 16.51 11.80
N ILE A 101 10.77 17.82 11.53
CA ILE A 101 10.90 18.84 12.58
C ILE A 101 9.58 19.14 13.32
N ALA A 102 8.43 18.83 12.69
CA ALA A 102 7.12 19.07 13.31
C ALA A 102 6.93 18.21 14.56
N THR A 103 7.54 17.04 14.62
CA THR A 103 7.40 16.11 15.74
C THR A 103 8.64 16.19 16.65
N PRO A 104 8.54 16.77 17.87
CA PRO A 104 9.67 16.86 18.78
C PRO A 104 10.24 15.48 19.13
N HIS A 105 11.57 15.38 19.29
CA HIS A 105 12.25 14.12 19.62
C HIS A 105 11.66 13.40 20.85
N ALA A 106 11.24 14.16 21.87
CA ALA A 106 10.59 13.59 23.06
C ALA A 106 9.27 12.87 22.72
N LEU A 107 8.47 13.42 21.78
CA LEU A 107 7.23 12.80 21.33
C LEU A 107 7.51 11.56 20.47
N VAL A 108 8.49 11.62 19.56
CA VAL A 108 8.92 10.46 18.75
C VAL A 108 9.35 9.31 19.66
N SER A 109 10.19 9.58 20.68
CA SER A 109 10.65 8.56 21.62
C SER A 109 9.52 7.98 22.49
N ARG A 110 8.55 8.81 22.90
CA ARG A 110 7.37 8.34 23.64
C ARG A 110 6.48 7.47 22.78
N LEU A 111 6.20 7.89 21.54
CA LEU A 111 5.38 7.16 20.59
C LEU A 111 6.01 5.80 20.27
N ALA A 112 7.33 5.75 19.96
CA ALA A 112 8.03 4.49 19.70
C ALA A 112 7.92 3.49 20.86
N ARG A 113 8.05 3.95 22.11
CA ARG A 113 7.86 3.07 23.29
C ARG A 113 6.41 2.65 23.49
N ALA A 114 5.46 3.54 23.25
CA ALA A 114 4.03 3.24 23.42
C ALA A 114 3.57 2.23 22.37
N THR A 115 3.94 2.42 21.08
CA THR A 115 3.57 1.48 20.01
C THR A 115 4.20 0.11 20.19
N SER A 116 5.49 0.04 20.57
CA SER A 116 6.13 -1.26 20.86
C SER A 116 5.42 -2.03 21.98
N ARG A 117 5.00 -1.36 23.06
CA ARG A 117 4.20 -2.00 24.11
C ARG A 117 2.80 -2.38 23.62
N ALA A 118 2.16 -1.49 22.88
CA ALA A 118 0.82 -1.72 22.35
C ALA A 118 0.77 -2.93 21.41
N GLU A 119 1.77 -3.11 20.54
CA GLU A 119 1.88 -4.27 19.64
C GLU A 119 1.97 -5.60 20.42
N VAL A 120 2.78 -5.66 21.48
CA VAL A 120 2.89 -6.85 22.34
C VAL A 120 1.54 -7.19 22.97
N HIS A 121 0.89 -6.20 23.57
CA HIS A 121 -0.41 -6.41 24.22
C HIS A 121 -1.55 -6.63 23.22
N TRP A 122 -1.45 -6.12 21.98
CA TRP A 122 -2.37 -6.44 20.91
C TRP A 122 -2.31 -7.93 20.54
N VAL A 123 -1.12 -8.50 20.41
CA VAL A 123 -0.94 -9.94 20.13
C VAL A 123 -1.59 -10.76 21.25
N GLU A 124 -1.32 -10.41 22.52
CA GLU A 124 -1.89 -11.11 23.66
C GLU A 124 -3.43 -10.97 23.72
N ALA A 125 -3.95 -9.76 23.55
CA ALA A 125 -5.39 -9.49 23.54
C ALA A 125 -6.11 -10.26 22.43
N LYS A 126 -5.52 -10.33 21.24
CA LYS A 126 -6.06 -11.09 20.10
C LYS A 126 -6.10 -12.60 20.38
N GLN A 127 -5.03 -13.16 20.94
CA GLN A 127 -4.95 -14.57 21.30
C GLN A 127 -5.95 -14.95 22.39
N GLN A 128 -6.16 -14.06 23.38
CA GLN A 128 -7.11 -14.27 24.49
C GLN A 128 -8.52 -13.77 24.18
N ASN A 129 -8.75 -13.19 22.99
CA ASN A 129 -10.02 -12.56 22.63
C ASN A 129 -10.51 -11.58 23.69
N ASN A 130 -9.64 -10.68 24.16
CA ASN A 130 -9.91 -9.77 25.24
C ASN A 130 -9.37 -8.37 24.94
N PHE A 131 -10.21 -7.49 24.40
CA PHE A 131 -9.84 -6.11 24.07
C PHE A 131 -9.39 -5.32 25.31
N GLY A 132 -9.90 -5.65 26.49
CA GLY A 132 -9.55 -4.97 27.75
C GLY A 132 -8.03 -5.00 28.05
N LEU A 133 -7.30 -6.02 27.59
CA LEU A 133 -5.84 -6.08 27.73
C LEU A 133 -5.13 -5.06 26.85
N PHE A 134 -5.70 -4.72 25.69
CA PHE A 134 -5.12 -3.80 24.73
C PHE A 134 -5.54 -2.35 24.93
N ALA A 135 -6.79 -2.12 25.40
CA ALA A 135 -7.40 -0.80 25.49
C ALA A 135 -6.54 0.29 26.16
N PRO A 136 -5.92 0.06 27.36
CA PRO A 136 -5.09 1.09 27.99
C PRO A 136 -3.87 1.48 27.17
N HIS A 137 -3.27 0.53 26.44
CA HIS A 137 -2.12 0.76 25.58
C HIS A 137 -2.52 1.51 24.31
N LEU A 138 -3.67 1.20 23.74
CA LEU A 138 -4.24 1.93 22.62
C LEU A 138 -4.60 3.38 23.01
N GLU A 139 -5.13 3.61 24.20
CA GLU A 139 -5.41 4.96 24.72
C GLU A 139 -4.14 5.82 24.78
N GLU A 140 -3.02 5.26 25.26
CA GLU A 140 -1.74 5.96 25.28
C GLU A 140 -1.26 6.29 23.85
N VAL A 141 -1.34 5.34 22.92
CA VAL A 141 -0.97 5.55 21.51
C VAL A 141 -1.85 6.63 20.87
N VAL A 142 -3.17 6.57 21.06
CA VAL A 142 -4.13 7.56 20.53
C VAL A 142 -3.83 8.96 21.07
N ALA A 143 -3.54 9.12 22.36
CA ALA A 143 -3.18 10.41 22.93
C ALA A 143 -1.92 11.01 22.26
N LEU A 144 -0.87 10.19 22.08
CA LEU A 144 0.37 10.61 21.43
C LEU A 144 0.21 10.90 19.95
N VAL A 145 -0.63 10.13 19.25
CA VAL A 145 -0.95 10.37 17.83
C VAL A 145 -1.76 11.67 17.66
N ARG A 146 -2.69 11.98 18.59
CA ARG A 146 -3.37 13.29 18.59
C ARG A 146 -2.40 14.45 18.75
N ASP A 147 -1.45 14.36 19.68
CA ASP A 147 -0.40 15.37 19.86
C ASP A 147 0.42 15.53 18.57
N LYS A 148 0.85 14.42 17.96
CA LYS A 148 1.57 14.41 16.68
C LYS A 148 0.74 15.04 15.55
N ALA A 149 -0.52 14.66 15.41
CA ALA A 149 -1.42 15.15 14.37
C ALA A 149 -1.61 16.68 14.45
N GLN A 150 -1.77 17.22 15.66
CA GLN A 150 -1.88 18.68 15.87
C GLN A 150 -0.60 19.41 15.47
N LEU A 151 0.56 18.88 15.84
CA LEU A 151 1.86 19.48 15.50
C LEU A 151 2.12 19.44 13.98
N LEU A 152 1.88 18.30 13.36
CA LEU A 152 1.98 18.13 11.91
C LEU A 152 1.00 19.05 11.18
N GLY A 153 -0.28 19.07 11.59
CA GLY A 153 -1.30 19.91 11.00
C GLY A 153 -0.92 21.39 11.03
N LYS A 154 -0.38 21.87 12.16
CA LYS A 154 0.11 23.24 12.29
C LYS A 154 1.31 23.51 11.36
N ALA A 155 2.26 22.59 11.28
CA ALA A 155 3.47 22.75 10.47
C ALA A 155 3.17 22.71 8.96
N LEU A 156 2.23 21.88 8.53
CA LEU A 156 1.87 21.67 7.13
C LEU A 156 0.67 22.52 6.68
N ASN A 157 0.05 23.27 7.59
CA ASN A 157 -1.21 24.01 7.35
C ASN A 157 -2.36 23.09 6.86
N LEU A 158 -2.50 21.94 7.51
CA LEU A 158 -3.53 20.92 7.25
C LEU A 158 -4.39 20.70 8.50
N SER A 159 -5.57 20.10 8.33
CA SER A 159 -6.29 19.57 9.49
C SER A 159 -5.46 18.46 10.18
N PRO A 160 -5.63 18.19 11.47
CA PRO A 160 -4.86 17.16 12.16
C PRO A 160 -4.93 15.79 11.49
N TYR A 161 -6.11 15.36 11.04
CA TYR A 161 -6.25 14.07 10.36
C TYR A 161 -5.69 14.09 8.94
N ASP A 162 -5.87 15.18 8.18
CA ASP A 162 -5.26 15.33 6.85
C ASP A 162 -3.73 15.26 6.92
N ALA A 163 -3.13 15.79 8.00
CA ALA A 163 -1.69 15.71 8.21
C ALA A 163 -1.20 14.27 8.45
N LEU A 164 -2.01 13.42 9.09
CA LEU A 164 -1.72 11.98 9.21
C LEU A 164 -1.90 11.25 7.87
N VAL A 165 -2.94 11.58 7.10
CA VAL A 165 -3.13 11.04 5.73
C VAL A 165 -1.97 11.42 4.82
N ASP A 166 -1.47 12.66 4.93
CA ASP A 166 -0.36 13.16 4.11
C ASP A 166 0.96 12.39 4.34
N GLU A 167 1.15 11.76 5.51
CA GLU A 167 2.32 10.89 5.74
C GLU A 167 2.33 9.67 4.80
N PHE A 168 1.16 9.17 4.42
CA PHE A 168 1.01 7.95 3.61
C PHE A 168 0.58 8.22 2.16
N SER A 169 -0.25 9.23 1.95
CA SER A 169 -0.83 9.57 0.64
C SER A 169 -0.79 11.08 0.41
N PRO A 170 0.40 11.61 0.06
CA PRO A 170 0.64 13.05 -0.05
C PRO A 170 -0.32 13.77 -0.98
N GLY A 171 -0.91 14.85 -0.45
CA GLY A 171 -1.81 15.73 -1.19
C GLY A 171 -3.26 15.25 -1.24
N LEU A 172 -3.62 14.10 -0.65
CA LEU A 172 -5.02 13.69 -0.45
C LEU A 172 -5.57 14.26 0.86
N THR A 173 -6.84 14.63 0.84
CA THR A 173 -7.52 15.26 1.98
C THR A 173 -8.79 14.51 2.36
N THR A 174 -9.24 14.69 3.60
CA THR A 174 -10.53 14.15 4.07
C THR A 174 -11.70 14.59 3.20
N LEU A 175 -11.65 15.80 2.64
CA LEU A 175 -12.69 16.30 1.74
C LEU A 175 -12.84 15.42 0.49
N GLU A 176 -11.73 14.95 -0.08
CA GLU A 176 -11.73 14.07 -1.25
C GLU A 176 -12.10 12.64 -0.86
N ILE A 177 -11.53 12.15 0.25
CA ILE A 177 -11.81 10.82 0.82
C ILE A 177 -13.30 10.67 1.12
N ASP A 178 -13.93 11.64 1.78
CA ASP A 178 -15.34 11.62 2.14
C ASP A 178 -16.27 11.53 0.91
N LYS A 179 -15.95 12.26 -0.16
CA LYS A 179 -16.71 12.20 -1.42
C LYS A 179 -16.68 10.81 -2.03
N ILE A 180 -15.49 10.18 -2.04
CA ILE A 180 -15.28 8.84 -2.57
C ILE A 180 -16.01 7.82 -1.69
N PHE A 181 -15.77 7.85 -0.38
CA PHE A 181 -16.33 6.90 0.57
C PHE A 181 -17.86 7.01 0.68
N THR A 182 -18.41 8.21 0.58
CA THR A 182 -19.87 8.42 0.46
C THR A 182 -20.42 7.73 -0.79
N SER A 183 -19.73 7.81 -1.92
CA SER A 183 -20.16 7.14 -3.16
C SER A 183 -20.12 5.62 -3.03
N LEU A 184 -19.04 5.07 -2.43
CA LEU A 184 -18.90 3.64 -2.19
C LEU A 184 -19.96 3.11 -1.23
N THR A 185 -20.16 3.76 -0.08
CA THR A 185 -21.12 3.32 0.96
C THR A 185 -22.57 3.38 0.50
N ARG A 186 -22.88 4.27 -0.45
CA ARG A 186 -24.21 4.37 -1.04
C ARG A 186 -24.50 3.26 -2.05
N LYS A 187 -23.46 2.85 -2.82
CA LYS A 187 -23.62 1.91 -3.95
C LYS A 187 -23.36 0.46 -3.57
N LEU A 188 -22.29 0.19 -2.84
CA LEU A 188 -21.79 -1.16 -2.61
C LEU A 188 -22.75 -2.09 -1.87
N PRO A 189 -23.47 -1.70 -0.80
CA PRO A 189 -24.33 -2.65 -0.10
C PRO A 189 -25.40 -3.28 -0.99
N GLY A 190 -26.02 -2.48 -1.87
CA GLY A 190 -27.00 -2.98 -2.85
C GLY A 190 -26.37 -3.84 -3.94
N LEU A 191 -25.20 -3.45 -4.45
CA LEU A 191 -24.46 -4.20 -5.46
C LEU A 191 -24.00 -5.56 -4.91
N ILE A 192 -23.42 -5.59 -3.70
CA ILE A 192 -23.01 -6.84 -3.04
C ILE A 192 -24.17 -7.82 -2.92
N GLN A 193 -25.36 -7.35 -2.50
CA GLN A 193 -26.52 -8.23 -2.38
C GLN A 193 -26.93 -8.81 -3.74
N GLN A 194 -26.99 -7.97 -4.78
CA GLN A 194 -27.34 -8.42 -6.14
C GLN A 194 -26.35 -9.46 -6.67
N VAL A 195 -25.04 -9.23 -6.45
CA VAL A 195 -23.99 -10.15 -6.91
C VAL A 195 -24.04 -11.48 -6.15
N VAL A 196 -24.20 -11.44 -4.81
CA VAL A 196 -24.35 -12.66 -3.98
C VAL A 196 -25.55 -13.48 -4.47
N ASP A 197 -26.70 -12.84 -4.71
CA ASP A 197 -27.92 -13.53 -5.20
C ASP A 197 -27.73 -14.10 -6.62
N LEU A 198 -26.97 -13.41 -7.47
CA LEU A 198 -26.64 -13.88 -8.81
C LEU A 198 -25.71 -15.09 -8.77
N GLN A 199 -24.61 -14.99 -8.00
CA GLN A 199 -23.60 -16.06 -7.88
C GLN A 199 -24.17 -17.33 -7.22
N ALA A 200 -25.14 -17.20 -6.32
CA ALA A 200 -25.82 -18.34 -5.70
C ALA A 200 -26.55 -19.25 -6.71
N LYS A 201 -26.93 -18.72 -7.90
CA LYS A 201 -27.58 -19.49 -8.95
C LYS A 201 -26.63 -20.40 -9.73
N ALA A 202 -25.35 -20.08 -9.75
CA ALA A 202 -24.31 -20.82 -10.47
C ALA A 202 -23.02 -20.87 -9.63
N PRO A 203 -23.01 -21.62 -8.51
CA PRO A 203 -21.84 -21.69 -7.64
C PRO A 203 -20.66 -22.34 -8.37
N PRO A 204 -19.42 -21.92 -8.08
CA PRO A 204 -18.24 -22.58 -8.62
C PRO A 204 -18.06 -23.98 -8.04
N ILE A 205 -17.33 -24.81 -8.78
CA ILE A 205 -16.85 -26.10 -8.32
C ILE A 205 -15.64 -25.83 -7.40
N GLU A 206 -15.68 -26.32 -6.17
CA GLU A 206 -14.57 -26.18 -5.23
C GLU A 206 -13.38 -27.01 -5.67
N LEU A 207 -12.18 -26.46 -5.50
CA LEU A 207 -10.94 -27.22 -5.76
C LEU A 207 -10.75 -28.32 -4.74
N THR A 208 -10.30 -29.46 -5.21
CA THR A 208 -9.97 -30.61 -4.37
C THR A 208 -8.48 -30.96 -4.52
N GLY A 209 -7.91 -31.57 -3.47
CA GLY A 209 -6.50 -31.95 -3.47
C GLY A 209 -5.56 -30.90 -2.90
N LYS A 210 -4.28 -31.15 -3.06
CA LYS A 210 -3.21 -30.27 -2.55
C LYS A 210 -2.21 -29.98 -3.66
N VAL A 211 -1.74 -28.74 -3.68
CA VAL A 211 -0.63 -28.31 -4.55
C VAL A 211 0.56 -28.00 -3.67
N THR A 212 1.68 -28.69 -3.89
CA THR A 212 2.88 -28.49 -3.05
C THR A 212 3.42 -27.06 -3.18
N VAL A 213 4.00 -26.54 -2.11
CA VAL A 213 4.64 -25.21 -2.07
C VAL A 213 5.68 -25.07 -3.20
N LEU A 214 6.47 -26.11 -3.47
CA LEU A 214 7.45 -26.09 -4.56
C LEU A 214 6.81 -25.80 -5.92
N LYS A 215 5.68 -26.42 -6.24
CA LYS A 215 4.96 -26.21 -7.51
C LYS A 215 4.37 -24.81 -7.60
N GLN A 216 3.79 -24.32 -6.49
CA GLN A 216 3.27 -22.96 -6.40
C GLN A 216 4.39 -21.93 -6.62
N ARG A 217 5.54 -22.12 -5.96
CA ARG A 217 6.71 -21.26 -6.12
C ARG A 217 7.24 -21.26 -7.57
N GLN A 218 7.31 -22.41 -8.22
CA GLN A 218 7.76 -22.53 -9.63
C GLN A 218 6.83 -21.75 -10.58
N LEU A 219 5.51 -21.88 -10.42
CA LEU A 219 4.55 -21.12 -11.20
C LEU A 219 4.70 -19.61 -10.93
N SER A 220 4.83 -19.21 -9.67
CA SER A 220 5.01 -17.82 -9.27
C SER A 220 6.24 -17.18 -9.92
N LEU A 221 7.38 -17.87 -9.94
CA LEU A 221 8.61 -17.38 -10.58
C LEU A 221 8.46 -17.25 -12.10
N GLU A 222 7.78 -18.21 -12.77
CA GLU A 222 7.49 -18.12 -14.22
C GLU A 222 6.57 -16.93 -14.51
N LEU A 223 5.53 -16.73 -13.69
CA LEU A 223 4.59 -15.64 -13.83
C LEU A 223 5.24 -14.26 -13.58
N MET A 224 6.00 -14.10 -12.50
CA MET A 224 6.76 -12.88 -12.21
C MET A 224 7.67 -12.50 -13.39
N LYS A 225 8.37 -13.50 -13.96
CA LYS A 225 9.24 -13.28 -15.13
C LYS A 225 8.43 -12.81 -16.34
N ALA A 226 7.26 -13.41 -16.61
CA ALA A 226 6.39 -13.01 -17.70
C ALA A 226 5.85 -11.58 -17.49
N LEU A 227 5.53 -11.20 -16.25
CA LEU A 227 5.13 -9.85 -15.89
C LEU A 227 6.26 -8.82 -15.96
N GLY A 228 7.52 -9.24 -16.16
CA GLY A 228 8.67 -8.35 -16.33
C GLY A 228 9.48 -8.09 -15.06
N PHE A 229 9.27 -8.89 -13.98
CA PHE A 229 10.06 -8.77 -12.76
C PHE A 229 11.55 -9.02 -13.02
N GLN A 230 12.42 -8.13 -12.56
CA GLN A 230 13.86 -8.16 -12.80
C GLN A 230 14.57 -8.90 -11.67
N PHE A 231 14.80 -10.22 -11.82
CA PHE A 231 15.41 -11.06 -10.78
C PHE A 231 16.88 -10.71 -10.47
N GLU A 232 17.58 -10.00 -11.36
CA GLU A 232 18.91 -9.45 -11.09
C GLU A 232 18.89 -8.23 -10.13
N ARG A 233 17.68 -7.65 -9.92
CA ARG A 233 17.43 -6.49 -9.05
C ARG A 233 16.35 -6.78 -7.99
N GLY A 234 16.00 -8.06 -7.81
CA GLY A 234 14.98 -8.43 -6.85
C GLY A 234 14.88 -9.92 -6.60
N ARG A 235 14.04 -10.31 -5.64
CA ARG A 235 13.87 -11.72 -5.24
C ARG A 235 12.49 -12.01 -4.69
N LEU A 236 12.10 -13.28 -4.68
CA LEU A 236 10.89 -13.80 -4.02
C LEU A 236 11.30 -14.71 -2.86
N ASP A 237 10.79 -14.43 -1.66
CA ASP A 237 10.97 -15.23 -0.46
C ASP A 237 9.62 -15.56 0.19
N GLU A 238 9.66 -16.30 1.29
CA GLU A 238 8.48 -16.63 2.09
C GLU A 238 8.51 -15.88 3.41
N SER A 239 7.34 -15.39 3.84
CA SER A 239 7.13 -14.76 5.14
C SER A 239 5.73 -15.08 5.64
N GLU A 240 5.45 -14.76 6.91
CA GLU A 240 4.14 -15.00 7.50
C GLU A 240 3.04 -14.14 6.83
N HIS A 241 3.38 -12.91 6.48
CA HIS A 241 2.51 -11.99 5.73
C HIS A 241 3.23 -11.52 4.47
N PRO A 242 2.59 -11.58 3.28
CA PRO A 242 3.13 -11.02 2.05
C PRO A 242 3.47 -9.53 2.19
N PHE A 243 4.59 -9.09 1.62
CA PHE A 243 4.94 -7.68 1.48
C PHE A 243 6.03 -7.47 0.44
N THR A 244 6.07 -6.27 -0.13
CA THR A 244 7.19 -5.77 -0.92
C THR A 244 8.06 -4.85 -0.07
N GLY A 245 9.36 -5.11 -0.07
CA GLY A 245 10.36 -4.34 0.66
C GLY A 245 11.62 -4.13 -0.17
N GLY A 246 12.65 -3.63 0.49
CA GLY A 246 13.91 -3.28 -0.18
C GLY A 246 14.00 -1.79 -0.50
N VAL A 247 14.66 -1.49 -1.60
CA VAL A 247 14.84 -0.12 -2.11
C VAL A 247 14.80 -0.13 -3.63
N PRO A 248 14.56 1.01 -4.31
CA PRO A 248 14.69 1.10 -5.75
C PRO A 248 16.04 0.53 -6.23
N GLY A 249 15.98 -0.58 -7.00
CA GLY A 249 17.15 -1.31 -7.48
C GLY A 249 17.56 -2.56 -6.68
N ASP A 250 16.89 -2.84 -5.53
CA ASP A 250 16.94 -4.11 -4.79
C ASP A 250 15.56 -4.36 -4.17
N ILE A 251 14.61 -4.86 -4.98
CA ILE A 251 13.20 -5.03 -4.64
C ILE A 251 12.94 -6.45 -4.19
N ARG A 252 12.39 -6.63 -3.00
CA ARG A 252 12.25 -7.92 -2.34
C ARG A 252 10.79 -8.20 -2.05
N ILE A 253 10.22 -9.16 -2.76
CA ILE A 253 8.84 -9.64 -2.57
C ILE A 253 8.83 -10.81 -1.61
N THR A 254 7.82 -10.87 -0.77
CA THR A 254 7.52 -12.07 0.02
C THR A 254 6.09 -12.53 -0.20
N THR A 255 5.84 -13.81 0.02
CA THR A 255 4.51 -14.41 -0.01
C THR A 255 4.38 -15.52 1.01
N HIS A 256 3.15 -15.99 1.21
CA HIS A 256 2.86 -17.18 2.02
C HIS A 256 2.14 -18.22 1.16
N PHE A 257 2.74 -19.41 1.02
CA PHE A 257 2.16 -20.51 0.27
C PHE A 257 1.45 -21.50 1.19
N SER A 258 0.24 -21.93 0.78
CA SER A 258 -0.51 -22.99 1.46
C SER A 258 -0.77 -24.17 0.52
N PRO A 259 -0.44 -25.40 0.90
CA PRO A 259 -0.75 -26.58 0.07
C PRO A 259 -2.24 -26.77 -0.19
N THR A 260 -3.11 -26.28 0.68
CA THR A 260 -4.58 -26.43 0.61
C THR A 260 -5.27 -25.26 -0.08
N ASP A 261 -4.55 -24.15 -0.26
CA ASP A 261 -5.05 -22.95 -0.95
C ASP A 261 -3.97 -22.41 -1.91
N PRO A 262 -3.94 -22.86 -3.16
CA PRO A 262 -2.92 -22.43 -4.12
C PRO A 262 -3.12 -21.01 -4.63
N PHE A 263 -4.29 -20.38 -4.39
CA PHE A 263 -4.58 -19.05 -4.89
C PHE A 263 -4.11 -17.94 -3.98
N THR A 264 -4.21 -18.09 -2.66
CA THR A 264 -3.80 -17.03 -1.73
C THR A 264 -2.34 -16.65 -1.95
N GLY A 265 -1.42 -17.64 -2.03
CA GLY A 265 0.00 -17.35 -2.30
C GLY A 265 0.24 -16.78 -3.69
N LEU A 266 -0.45 -17.29 -4.71
CA LEU A 266 -0.28 -16.84 -6.10
C LEU A 266 -0.83 -15.41 -6.30
N MET A 267 -2.01 -15.10 -5.78
CA MET A 267 -2.57 -13.74 -5.84
C MET A 267 -1.73 -12.76 -5.04
N GLY A 268 -1.18 -13.19 -3.89
CA GLY A 268 -0.20 -12.41 -3.15
C GLY A 268 1.05 -12.09 -3.97
N VAL A 269 1.61 -13.06 -4.70
CA VAL A 269 2.74 -12.79 -5.60
C VAL A 269 2.38 -11.79 -6.71
N ILE A 270 1.18 -11.90 -7.29
CA ILE A 270 0.71 -10.96 -8.32
C ILE A 270 0.57 -9.55 -7.72
N HIS A 271 -0.01 -9.46 -6.53
CA HIS A 271 -0.15 -8.20 -5.77
C HIS A 271 1.22 -7.54 -5.54
N GLU A 272 2.13 -8.26 -4.93
CA GLU A 272 3.47 -7.74 -4.62
C GLU A 272 4.29 -7.43 -5.90
N THR A 273 4.04 -8.18 -6.98
CA THR A 273 4.63 -7.85 -8.29
C THR A 273 4.11 -6.51 -8.81
N GLY A 274 2.86 -6.15 -8.53
CA GLY A 274 2.31 -4.83 -8.86
C GLY A 274 3.09 -3.70 -8.20
N HIS A 275 3.37 -3.80 -6.90
CA HIS A 275 4.24 -2.88 -6.17
C HIS A 275 5.65 -2.81 -6.78
N ALA A 276 6.25 -3.98 -7.03
CA ALA A 276 7.59 -4.07 -7.60
C ALA A 276 7.68 -3.44 -8.99
N MET A 277 6.68 -3.62 -9.83
CA MET A 277 6.66 -3.04 -11.19
C MET A 277 6.53 -1.52 -11.16
N TYR A 278 5.86 -0.95 -10.14
CA TYR A 278 5.89 0.49 -9.90
C TYR A 278 7.31 0.95 -9.59
N ASP A 279 7.98 0.31 -8.65
CA ASP A 279 9.34 0.67 -8.23
C ASP A 279 10.36 0.52 -9.38
N PHE A 280 10.23 -0.52 -10.21
CA PHE A 280 11.07 -0.68 -11.42
C PHE A 280 10.78 0.36 -12.50
N GLY A 281 9.57 0.92 -12.51
CA GLY A 281 9.16 1.96 -13.46
C GLY A 281 9.57 3.39 -13.06
N LEU A 282 10.02 3.61 -11.81
CA LEU A 282 10.45 4.91 -11.32
C LEU A 282 11.71 5.42 -12.06
N PRO A 283 11.90 6.76 -12.19
CA PRO A 283 13.02 7.35 -12.91
C PRO A 283 14.36 7.07 -12.23
N GLU A 284 15.22 6.32 -12.90
CA GLU A 284 16.50 5.84 -12.34
C GLU A 284 17.46 6.98 -11.98
N GLU A 285 17.47 8.07 -12.74
CA GLU A 285 18.29 9.24 -12.52
C GLU A 285 17.94 9.98 -11.22
N HIS A 286 16.70 9.85 -10.73
CA HIS A 286 16.21 10.51 -9.52
C HIS A 286 16.07 9.58 -8.31
N ARG A 287 16.36 8.28 -8.43
CA ARG A 287 16.06 7.26 -7.40
C ARG A 287 16.65 7.51 -6.02
N THR A 288 17.75 8.29 -5.92
CA THR A 288 18.37 8.64 -4.63
C THR A 288 17.84 9.94 -4.04
N GLN A 289 16.82 10.53 -4.69
CA GLN A 289 16.23 11.80 -4.33
C GLN A 289 14.74 11.62 -4.02
N PRO A 290 14.14 12.43 -3.11
CA PRO A 290 12.73 12.29 -2.76
C PRO A 290 11.77 12.34 -3.96
N VAL A 291 12.04 13.18 -4.95
CA VAL A 291 11.21 13.31 -6.15
C VAL A 291 11.16 12.04 -7.00
N GLY A 292 12.17 11.18 -6.91
CA GLY A 292 12.28 9.92 -7.66
C GLY A 292 11.60 8.73 -6.96
N HIS A 293 10.98 8.93 -5.81
CA HIS A 293 10.24 7.88 -5.10
C HIS A 293 8.79 7.81 -5.57
N ASP A 294 8.10 6.73 -5.20
CA ASP A 294 6.66 6.59 -5.43
C ASP A 294 5.84 7.72 -4.81
N ARG A 295 4.60 7.91 -5.29
CA ARG A 295 3.73 8.99 -4.81
C ARG A 295 2.88 8.59 -3.59
N GLY A 296 3.39 7.69 -2.77
CA GLY A 296 2.77 7.25 -1.52
C GLY A 296 1.83 6.05 -1.68
N MET A 297 1.28 5.64 -0.54
CA MET A 297 0.63 4.33 -0.40
C MET A 297 -0.63 4.16 -1.24
N ALA A 298 -1.44 5.20 -1.46
CA ALA A 298 -2.62 5.08 -2.33
C ALA A 298 -2.23 4.80 -3.79
N MET A 299 -1.13 5.38 -4.28
CA MET A 299 -0.60 5.09 -5.62
C MET A 299 0.08 3.72 -5.67
N GLN A 300 0.86 3.34 -4.65
CA GLN A 300 1.45 2.00 -4.54
C GLN A 300 0.38 0.91 -4.56
N GLU A 301 -0.63 1.05 -3.73
CA GLU A 301 -1.74 0.09 -3.65
C GLU A 301 -2.58 0.06 -4.94
N SER A 302 -2.63 1.16 -5.68
CA SER A 302 -3.32 1.17 -6.97
C SER A 302 -2.64 0.27 -8.01
N GLN A 303 -1.32 0.12 -7.95
CA GLN A 303 -0.57 -0.75 -8.88
C GLN A 303 -0.71 -2.22 -8.50
N SER A 304 -0.67 -2.53 -7.20
CA SER A 304 -0.90 -3.89 -6.69
C SER A 304 -2.32 -4.38 -6.97
N LEU A 305 -3.34 -3.56 -6.66
CA LEU A 305 -4.74 -3.91 -6.89
C LEU A 305 -5.13 -3.91 -8.37
N LEU A 306 -4.53 -3.04 -9.19
CA LEU A 306 -4.69 -3.13 -10.65
C LEU A 306 -4.23 -4.49 -11.15
N LEU A 307 -3.04 -4.94 -10.71
CA LEU A 307 -2.48 -6.19 -11.19
C LEU A 307 -3.19 -7.41 -10.58
N GLU A 308 -3.51 -7.42 -9.29
CA GLU A 308 -4.16 -8.53 -8.61
C GLU A 308 -5.65 -8.61 -8.90
N MET A 309 -6.41 -7.56 -8.53
CA MET A 309 -7.87 -7.62 -8.51
C MET A 309 -8.49 -7.41 -9.90
N ILE A 310 -7.92 -6.50 -10.68
CA ILE A 310 -8.49 -6.15 -11.99
C ILE A 310 -7.94 -7.07 -13.08
N ILE A 311 -6.62 -7.12 -13.25
CA ILE A 311 -5.97 -7.91 -14.31
C ILE A 311 -5.91 -9.39 -13.94
N GLY A 312 -5.32 -9.75 -12.80
CA GLY A 312 -5.05 -11.13 -12.39
C GLY A 312 -6.29 -12.01 -12.20
N ARG A 313 -7.44 -11.38 -11.95
CA ARG A 313 -8.73 -12.07 -11.83
C ARG A 313 -9.64 -11.89 -13.06
N SER A 314 -9.12 -11.33 -14.17
CA SER A 314 -9.87 -11.17 -15.42
C SER A 314 -9.89 -12.47 -16.23
N GLN A 315 -10.93 -12.65 -17.04
CA GLN A 315 -11.00 -13.81 -17.95
C GLN A 315 -9.82 -13.87 -18.92
N PRO A 316 -9.39 -12.78 -19.59
CA PRO A 316 -8.22 -12.82 -20.47
C PRO A 316 -6.96 -13.29 -19.76
N PHE A 317 -6.66 -12.79 -18.57
CA PHE A 317 -5.49 -13.23 -17.81
C PHE A 317 -5.60 -14.70 -17.37
N LEU A 318 -6.78 -15.16 -17.00
CA LEU A 318 -7.01 -16.56 -16.63
C LEU A 318 -6.87 -17.52 -17.82
N HIS A 319 -7.14 -17.09 -19.05
CA HIS A 319 -6.83 -17.88 -20.26
C HIS A 319 -5.31 -18.10 -20.43
N TYR A 320 -4.49 -17.13 -20.04
CA TYR A 320 -3.04 -17.27 -20.01
C TYR A 320 -2.58 -18.13 -18.81
N LEU A 321 -3.14 -17.90 -17.63
CA LEU A 321 -2.71 -18.53 -16.39
C LEU A 321 -3.09 -20.02 -16.29
N GLN A 322 -4.27 -20.41 -16.75
CA GLN A 322 -4.82 -21.73 -16.58
C GLN A 322 -3.92 -22.85 -17.21
N PRO A 323 -3.38 -22.72 -18.44
CA PRO A 323 -2.44 -23.70 -18.98
C PRO A 323 -1.13 -23.80 -18.18
N LEU A 324 -0.68 -22.72 -17.57
CA LEU A 324 0.49 -22.74 -16.69
C LEU A 324 0.20 -23.49 -15.39
N MET A 325 -1.02 -23.34 -14.84
CA MET A 325 -1.46 -24.13 -13.69
C MET A 325 -1.50 -25.62 -14.02
N GLU A 326 -2.07 -26.01 -15.15
CA GLU A 326 -2.03 -27.42 -15.60
C GLU A 326 -0.61 -27.97 -15.70
N LYS A 327 0.28 -27.20 -16.31
CA LYS A 327 1.69 -27.57 -16.49
C LYS A 327 2.42 -27.78 -15.15
N HIS A 328 2.30 -26.81 -14.22
CA HIS A 328 3.06 -26.81 -12.97
C HIS A 328 2.42 -27.67 -11.89
N PHE A 329 1.10 -27.58 -11.73
CA PHE A 329 0.39 -28.30 -10.68
C PHE A 329 0.11 -29.74 -11.06
N GLY A 330 0.03 -30.04 -12.36
CA GLY A 330 -0.35 -31.36 -12.86
C GLY A 330 -1.84 -31.62 -12.62
N VAL A 331 -2.66 -30.61 -12.75
CA VAL A 331 -4.10 -30.62 -12.53
C VAL A 331 -4.86 -30.57 -13.86
N SER A 332 -6.10 -31.03 -13.86
CA SER A 332 -6.99 -30.96 -15.02
C SER A 332 -8.42 -31.21 -14.53
N GLY A 333 -9.40 -30.92 -15.37
CA GLY A 333 -10.80 -31.14 -15.07
C GLY A 333 -11.62 -29.85 -15.04
N ALA A 334 -12.92 -29.98 -14.85
CA ALA A 334 -13.85 -28.87 -14.89
C ALA A 334 -13.60 -27.83 -13.79
N GLU A 335 -13.10 -28.28 -12.62
CA GLU A 335 -12.75 -27.44 -11.49
C GLU A 335 -11.58 -26.49 -11.79
N TRP A 336 -10.71 -26.84 -12.73
CA TRP A 336 -9.57 -26.04 -13.18
C TRP A 336 -9.83 -25.31 -14.50
N SER A 337 -11.04 -25.37 -15.05
CA SER A 337 -11.39 -24.60 -16.26
C SER A 337 -11.32 -23.09 -15.97
N THR A 338 -11.01 -22.32 -16.99
CA THR A 338 -10.96 -20.84 -16.91
C THR A 338 -12.26 -20.24 -16.35
N ASP A 339 -13.42 -20.75 -16.78
CA ASP A 339 -14.70 -20.27 -16.30
C ASP A 339 -14.92 -20.56 -14.81
N ASN A 340 -14.50 -21.74 -14.34
CA ASN A 340 -14.62 -22.08 -12.92
C ASN A 340 -13.61 -21.28 -12.08
N LEU A 341 -12.37 -21.12 -12.54
CA LEU A 341 -11.37 -20.29 -11.90
C LEU A 341 -11.82 -18.83 -11.79
N TYR A 342 -12.44 -18.29 -12.84
CA TYR A 342 -13.01 -16.95 -12.82
C TYR A 342 -14.09 -16.81 -11.73
N ARG A 343 -15.01 -17.79 -11.61
CA ARG A 343 -16.03 -17.80 -10.56
C ARG A 343 -15.46 -17.93 -9.16
N LEU A 344 -14.45 -18.78 -8.96
CA LEU A 344 -13.77 -18.97 -7.67
C LEU A 344 -13.07 -17.70 -7.20
N LEU A 345 -12.25 -17.09 -8.07
CA LEU A 345 -11.44 -15.91 -7.74
C LEU A 345 -12.25 -14.61 -7.61
N ASN A 346 -13.45 -14.57 -8.20
CA ASN A 346 -14.34 -13.41 -8.13
C ASN A 346 -15.60 -13.69 -7.28
N ARG A 347 -15.54 -14.69 -6.38
CA ARG A 347 -16.64 -14.97 -5.46
C ARG A 347 -16.78 -13.82 -4.46
N VAL A 348 -17.99 -13.27 -4.36
CA VAL A 348 -18.35 -12.22 -3.41
C VAL A 348 -19.02 -12.84 -2.18
N ARG A 349 -18.46 -12.52 -1.01
CA ARG A 349 -19.00 -12.98 0.28
C ARG A 349 -18.67 -11.99 1.40
N ARG A 350 -19.61 -11.78 2.29
CA ARG A 350 -19.36 -10.94 3.45
C ARG A 350 -18.46 -11.68 4.43
N SER A 351 -17.16 -11.35 4.43
CA SER A 351 -16.19 -11.91 5.38
C SER A 351 -16.07 -11.03 6.64
N MET A 352 -15.72 -11.63 7.76
CA MET A 352 -15.44 -10.89 9.01
C MET A 352 -14.09 -10.18 8.93
N ILE A 353 -13.12 -10.79 8.26
CA ILE A 353 -11.71 -10.36 8.24
C ILE A 353 -11.42 -9.58 6.96
N ARG A 354 -10.81 -8.40 7.13
CA ARG A 354 -10.51 -7.49 6.02
C ARG A 354 -9.57 -8.10 4.97
N ILE A 355 -8.54 -8.82 5.40
CA ILE A 355 -7.56 -9.42 4.47
C ILE A 355 -8.15 -10.57 3.64
N ASP A 356 -9.27 -11.15 4.08
CA ASP A 356 -10.00 -12.19 3.36
C ASP A 356 -11.16 -11.62 2.51
N ALA A 357 -11.31 -10.30 2.49
CA ALA A 357 -12.41 -9.64 1.80
C ALA A 357 -12.20 -9.67 0.28
N ASP A 358 -13.31 -9.89 -0.44
CA ASP A 358 -13.34 -9.78 -1.88
C ASP A 358 -13.32 -8.31 -2.36
N GLU A 359 -13.16 -8.12 -3.67
CA GLU A 359 -13.04 -6.81 -4.30
C GLU A 359 -14.19 -5.84 -3.97
N LEU A 360 -15.43 -6.33 -3.78
CA LEU A 360 -16.60 -5.49 -3.49
C LEU A 360 -16.74 -5.16 -2.00
N THR A 361 -16.41 -6.11 -1.12
CA THR A 361 -16.55 -5.92 0.33
C THR A 361 -15.36 -5.22 0.97
N TYR A 362 -14.16 -5.36 0.39
CA TYR A 362 -12.92 -4.75 0.89
C TYR A 362 -13.00 -3.24 1.13
N PRO A 363 -13.52 -2.39 0.21
CA PRO A 363 -13.64 -0.96 0.47
C PRO A 363 -14.51 -0.63 1.69
N LEU A 364 -15.55 -1.40 1.98
CA LEU A 364 -16.41 -1.17 3.14
C LEU A 364 -15.70 -1.48 4.46
N HIS A 365 -14.82 -2.49 4.48
CA HIS A 365 -13.93 -2.73 5.61
C HIS A 365 -12.98 -1.55 5.88
N VAL A 366 -12.50 -0.89 4.84
CA VAL A 366 -11.65 0.29 4.96
C VAL A 366 -12.44 1.49 5.45
N VAL A 367 -13.62 1.73 4.88
CA VAL A 367 -14.48 2.86 5.27
C VAL A 367 -14.84 2.82 6.75
N LEU A 368 -15.21 1.64 7.28
CA LEU A 368 -15.53 1.56 8.71
C LEU A 368 -14.34 1.93 9.60
N ARG A 369 -13.12 1.58 9.23
CA ARG A 369 -11.90 1.94 9.97
C ARG A 369 -11.62 3.43 9.92
N TYR A 370 -11.76 4.03 8.75
CA TYR A 370 -11.66 5.46 8.56
C TYR A 370 -12.66 6.24 9.43
N GLU A 371 -13.93 5.80 9.47
CA GLU A 371 -14.95 6.42 10.33
C GLU A 371 -14.61 6.31 11.81
N LEU A 372 -14.11 5.14 12.25
CA LEU A 372 -13.72 4.92 13.65
C LEU A 372 -12.45 5.69 14.01
N GLU A 373 -11.44 5.75 13.14
CA GLU A 373 -10.24 6.57 13.36
C GLU A 373 -10.59 8.04 13.60
N ASN A 374 -11.43 8.61 12.74
CA ASN A 374 -11.85 10.00 12.89
C ASN A 374 -12.56 10.25 14.23
N LYS A 375 -13.46 9.36 14.65
CA LYS A 375 -14.15 9.46 15.92
C LYS A 375 -13.23 9.27 17.13
N ILE A 376 -12.30 8.33 17.05
CA ILE A 376 -11.29 8.13 18.10
C ILE A 376 -10.41 9.36 18.21
N LEU A 377 -9.85 9.84 17.10
CA LEU A 377 -8.91 10.97 17.11
C LEU A 377 -9.57 12.31 17.48
N SER A 378 -10.83 12.54 17.09
CA SER A 378 -11.58 13.71 17.52
C SER A 378 -12.01 13.67 19.01
N GLY A 379 -12.01 12.49 19.64
CA GLY A 379 -12.50 12.28 21.00
C GLY A 379 -14.02 12.03 21.10
N GLU A 380 -14.71 11.93 19.96
CA GLU A 380 -16.12 11.56 19.90
C GLU A 380 -16.35 10.11 20.37
N LEU A 381 -15.39 9.20 20.11
CA LEU A 381 -15.41 7.81 20.54
C LEU A 381 -14.28 7.56 21.54
N ALA A 382 -14.62 7.11 22.74
CA ALA A 382 -13.66 6.60 23.71
C ALA A 382 -13.11 5.26 23.25
N VAL A 383 -11.81 5.00 23.48
CA VAL A 383 -11.15 3.73 23.09
C VAL A 383 -11.85 2.52 23.73
N ALA A 384 -12.28 2.63 24.97
CA ALA A 384 -13.02 1.55 25.67
C ALA A 384 -14.34 1.15 24.96
N ALA A 385 -14.97 2.06 24.20
CA ALA A 385 -16.20 1.80 23.46
C ALA A 385 -15.95 1.27 22.03
N LEU A 386 -14.70 1.08 21.63
CA LEU A 386 -14.35 0.64 20.29
C LEU A 386 -14.95 -0.71 19.87
N PRO A 387 -15.01 -1.77 20.71
CA PRO A 387 -15.62 -3.04 20.32
C PRO A 387 -17.08 -2.90 19.89
N ASP A 388 -17.90 -2.17 20.67
CA ASP A 388 -19.31 -1.96 20.35
C ASP A 388 -19.47 -1.11 19.08
N ALA A 389 -18.73 0.00 18.98
CA ALA A 389 -18.75 0.86 17.80
C ALA A 389 -18.29 0.13 16.52
N TRP A 390 -17.31 -0.78 16.66
CA TRP A 390 -16.88 -1.65 15.55
C TRP A 390 -17.99 -2.59 15.12
N ASN A 391 -18.63 -3.29 16.05
CA ASN A 391 -19.71 -4.24 15.76
C ASN A 391 -20.89 -3.54 15.07
N GLU A 392 -21.29 -2.35 15.54
CA GLU A 392 -22.34 -1.53 14.91
C GLU A 392 -21.92 -1.10 13.49
N ALA A 393 -20.66 -0.71 13.29
CA ALA A 393 -20.15 -0.32 11.97
C ALA A 393 -20.10 -1.50 10.99
N MET A 394 -19.69 -2.69 11.44
CA MET A 394 -19.70 -3.92 10.64
C MET A 394 -21.11 -4.31 10.21
N GLU A 395 -22.07 -4.29 11.16
CA GLU A 395 -23.48 -4.60 10.85
C GLU A 395 -24.06 -3.58 9.87
N ARG A 396 -23.82 -2.29 10.08
CA ARG A 396 -24.31 -1.23 9.19
C ARG A 396 -23.69 -1.28 7.80
N ARG A 397 -22.37 -1.56 7.65
CA ARG A 397 -21.64 -1.51 6.39
C ARG A 397 -21.65 -2.82 5.62
N LEU A 398 -21.55 -3.94 6.31
CA LEU A 398 -21.37 -5.27 5.73
C LEU A 398 -22.56 -6.21 6.01
N GLY A 399 -23.47 -5.84 6.91
CA GLY A 399 -24.61 -6.67 7.28
C GLY A 399 -24.24 -7.92 8.07
N ILE A 400 -23.07 -7.91 8.74
CA ILE A 400 -22.54 -9.00 9.56
C ILE A 400 -22.00 -8.44 10.88
N LYS A 401 -22.00 -9.25 11.92
CA LYS A 401 -21.52 -8.86 13.24
C LYS A 401 -20.48 -9.86 13.72
N PRO A 402 -19.26 -9.42 14.11
CA PRO A 402 -18.25 -10.29 14.68
C PRO A 402 -18.75 -10.96 15.96
N ALA A 403 -18.42 -12.24 16.14
CA ALA A 403 -18.73 -12.98 17.34
C ALA A 403 -17.71 -12.72 18.46
N THR A 404 -16.52 -12.27 18.10
CA THR A 404 -15.38 -12.08 18.99
C THR A 404 -14.64 -10.78 18.65
N ASP A 405 -13.90 -10.21 19.63
CA ASP A 405 -13.06 -9.04 19.39
C ASP A 405 -11.90 -9.37 18.43
N ALA A 406 -11.43 -10.61 18.41
CA ALA A 406 -10.38 -11.09 17.50
C ALA A 406 -10.83 -11.07 16.03
N GLU A 407 -12.11 -11.36 15.75
CA GLU A 407 -12.74 -11.19 14.43
C GLU A 407 -13.19 -9.74 14.18
N GLY A 408 -13.26 -8.94 15.21
CA GLY A 408 -13.67 -7.54 15.21
C GLY A 408 -12.49 -6.56 15.29
N CYS A 409 -12.49 -5.73 16.33
CA CYS A 409 -11.58 -4.59 16.49
C CYS A 409 -10.09 -4.98 16.71
N LEU A 410 -9.80 -6.24 17.03
CA LEU A 410 -8.43 -6.76 17.20
C LEU A 410 -7.85 -7.39 15.93
N GLN A 411 -8.53 -7.34 14.78
CA GLN A 411 -8.03 -8.02 13.58
C GLN A 411 -6.79 -7.38 12.96
N ASP A 412 -6.61 -6.05 13.08
CA ASP A 412 -5.52 -5.29 12.46
C ASP A 412 -4.55 -4.73 13.50
N ILE A 413 -3.25 -4.81 13.23
CA ILE A 413 -2.17 -4.27 14.08
C ILE A 413 -1.95 -2.75 13.91
N HIS A 414 -2.47 -2.14 12.87
CA HIS A 414 -2.16 -0.77 12.45
C HIS A 414 -2.25 0.26 13.58
N TRP A 415 -3.31 0.22 14.37
CA TRP A 415 -3.51 1.18 15.47
C TRP A 415 -2.53 0.94 16.62
N ALA A 416 -2.16 -0.30 16.89
CA ALA A 416 -1.12 -0.60 17.87
C ALA A 416 0.23 0.02 17.45
N GLY A 417 0.57 -0.04 16.17
CA GLY A 417 1.74 0.60 15.58
C GLY A 417 1.63 2.11 15.37
N GLY A 418 0.50 2.73 15.74
CA GLY A 418 0.28 4.18 15.58
C GLY A 418 0.00 4.63 14.14
N ALA A 419 -0.30 3.70 13.23
CA ALA A 419 -0.54 3.98 11.80
C ALA A 419 -1.98 4.48 11.54
N PHE A 420 -2.34 5.61 12.15
CA PHE A 420 -3.58 6.32 11.89
C PHE A 420 -3.45 7.16 10.62
N GLY A 421 -4.52 7.25 9.82
CA GLY A 421 -4.51 7.88 8.51
C GLY A 421 -4.01 6.97 7.37
N TYR A 422 -3.62 5.73 7.68
CA TYR A 422 -3.13 4.76 6.71
C TYR A 422 -4.25 4.05 5.94
N PHE A 423 -5.32 3.62 6.64
CA PHE A 423 -6.40 2.80 6.06
C PHE A 423 -7.04 3.39 4.80
N PRO A 424 -7.27 4.72 4.68
CA PRO A 424 -7.83 5.27 3.45
C PRO A 424 -7.07 4.87 2.18
N SER A 425 -5.73 4.73 2.26
CA SER A 425 -4.86 4.38 1.13
C SER A 425 -5.31 3.10 0.41
N TYR A 426 -5.80 2.11 1.14
CA TYR A 426 -6.26 0.85 0.59
C TYR A 426 -7.47 0.98 -0.35
N ALA A 427 -8.55 1.63 0.11
CA ALA A 427 -9.74 1.80 -0.73
C ALA A 427 -9.53 2.86 -1.82
N LEU A 428 -8.71 3.87 -1.55
CA LEU A 428 -8.30 4.84 -2.57
C LEU A 428 -7.46 4.16 -3.64
N GLY A 429 -6.56 3.25 -3.26
CA GLY A 429 -5.81 2.42 -4.21
C GLY A 429 -6.72 1.64 -5.16
N ALA A 430 -7.77 0.98 -4.64
CA ALA A 430 -8.74 0.29 -5.48
C ALA A 430 -9.47 1.24 -6.46
N VAL A 431 -9.89 2.40 -5.98
CA VAL A 431 -10.57 3.42 -6.80
C VAL A 431 -9.64 3.97 -7.88
N ILE A 432 -8.39 4.28 -7.54
CA ILE A 432 -7.36 4.74 -8.48
C ILE A 432 -7.09 3.65 -9.51
N ALA A 433 -6.92 2.38 -9.10
CA ALA A 433 -6.72 1.25 -10.00
C ALA A 433 -7.84 1.15 -11.06
N GLY A 434 -9.11 1.28 -10.64
CA GLY A 434 -10.25 1.27 -11.55
C GLY A 434 -10.25 2.46 -12.52
N GLN A 435 -9.80 3.64 -12.08
CA GLN A 435 -9.72 4.83 -12.92
C GLN A 435 -8.56 4.72 -13.92
N LEU A 436 -7.40 4.20 -13.50
CA LEU A 436 -6.27 3.90 -14.38
C LEU A 436 -6.64 2.81 -15.40
N TYR A 437 -7.36 1.77 -14.99
CA TYR A 437 -7.82 0.70 -15.87
C TYR A 437 -8.76 1.19 -16.97
N GLU A 438 -9.70 2.11 -16.65
CA GLU A 438 -10.58 2.72 -17.66
C GLU A 438 -9.73 3.45 -18.73
N SER A 439 -8.72 4.20 -18.34
CA SER A 439 -7.84 4.92 -19.28
C SER A 439 -6.94 3.98 -20.06
N LEU A 440 -6.36 2.99 -19.39
CA LEU A 440 -5.55 1.94 -20.02
C LEU A 440 -6.34 1.20 -21.12
N ARG A 441 -7.59 0.81 -20.86
CA ARG A 441 -8.44 0.15 -21.87
C ARG A 441 -8.75 1.04 -23.07
N ASN A 442 -8.92 2.33 -22.85
CA ASN A 442 -9.19 3.28 -23.94
C ASN A 442 -7.98 3.48 -24.83
N GLU A 443 -6.76 3.47 -24.27
CA GLU A 443 -5.52 3.72 -25.00
C GLU A 443 -4.84 2.43 -25.51
N CYS A 444 -5.17 1.28 -24.91
CA CYS A 444 -4.68 -0.04 -25.31
C CYS A 444 -5.85 -0.94 -25.74
N PRO A 445 -6.42 -0.78 -26.93
CA PRO A 445 -7.61 -1.51 -27.37
C PRO A 445 -7.39 -3.03 -27.51
N THR A 446 -6.14 -3.49 -27.63
CA THR A 446 -5.75 -4.91 -27.68
C THR A 446 -5.46 -5.51 -26.34
N LEU A 447 -5.74 -4.79 -25.22
CA LEU A 447 -5.34 -5.22 -23.87
C LEU A 447 -5.81 -6.65 -23.55
N ASP A 448 -7.07 -6.99 -23.82
CA ASP A 448 -7.60 -8.31 -23.51
C ASP A 448 -6.90 -9.44 -24.31
N GLU A 449 -6.61 -9.20 -25.60
CA GLU A 449 -5.86 -10.11 -26.46
C GLU A 449 -4.40 -10.25 -26.00
N ASP A 450 -3.80 -9.16 -25.58
CA ASP A 450 -2.43 -9.14 -25.06
C ASP A 450 -2.31 -9.90 -23.74
N LEU A 451 -3.25 -9.69 -22.82
CA LEU A 451 -3.32 -10.42 -21.55
C LEU A 451 -3.49 -11.94 -21.77
N ALA A 452 -4.43 -12.33 -22.66
CA ALA A 452 -4.68 -13.75 -22.97
C ALA A 452 -3.46 -14.43 -23.62
N ALA A 453 -2.63 -13.67 -24.32
CA ALA A 453 -1.41 -14.17 -24.95
C ALA A 453 -0.14 -14.03 -24.06
N GLY A 454 -0.26 -13.53 -22.82
CA GLY A 454 0.87 -13.30 -21.92
C GLY A 454 1.77 -12.14 -22.34
N ARG A 455 1.27 -11.19 -23.11
CA ARG A 455 2.00 -9.99 -23.55
C ARG A 455 1.68 -8.81 -22.62
N PHE A 456 2.41 -8.67 -21.52
CA PHE A 456 2.18 -7.64 -20.50
C PHE A 456 2.94 -6.33 -20.75
N VAL A 457 3.92 -6.33 -21.66
CA VAL A 457 4.79 -5.18 -21.94
C VAL A 457 4.01 -3.91 -22.34
N PRO A 458 2.98 -3.95 -23.22
CA PRO A 458 2.23 -2.73 -23.58
C PRO A 458 1.55 -2.06 -22.39
N MET A 459 0.95 -2.86 -21.50
CA MET A 459 0.33 -2.37 -20.26
C MET A 459 1.34 -1.66 -19.36
N PHE A 460 2.49 -2.31 -19.09
CA PHE A 460 3.53 -1.71 -18.24
C PHE A 460 4.23 -0.52 -18.89
N HIS A 461 4.33 -0.45 -20.19
CA HIS A 461 4.78 0.75 -20.89
C HIS A 461 3.83 1.92 -20.66
N TRP A 462 2.51 1.69 -20.82
CA TRP A 462 1.52 2.72 -20.55
C TRP A 462 1.58 3.21 -19.09
N LEU A 463 1.66 2.28 -18.12
CA LEU A 463 1.79 2.63 -16.70
C LEU A 463 3.07 3.42 -16.41
N ARG A 464 4.19 3.03 -17.01
CA ARG A 464 5.45 3.75 -16.86
C ARG A 464 5.36 5.16 -17.41
N ASP A 465 4.82 5.33 -18.60
CA ASP A 465 4.78 6.62 -19.27
C ASP A 465 3.78 7.59 -18.62
N ASN A 466 2.67 7.09 -18.06
CA ASN A 466 1.61 7.91 -17.49
C ASN A 466 1.61 8.02 -15.97
N VAL A 467 2.26 7.08 -15.25
CA VAL A 467 2.24 7.01 -13.78
C VAL A 467 3.65 6.92 -13.20
N HIS A 468 4.37 5.82 -13.48
CA HIS A 468 5.61 5.51 -12.79
C HIS A 468 6.70 6.54 -13.06
N GLY A 469 6.86 6.96 -14.33
CA GLY A 469 7.86 7.94 -14.77
C GLY A 469 7.65 9.35 -14.24
N LEU A 470 6.46 9.65 -13.67
CA LEU A 470 6.19 10.92 -12.98
C LEU A 470 6.65 10.89 -11.52
N ALA A 471 6.76 9.72 -10.92
CA ALA A 471 7.19 9.53 -9.53
C ALA A 471 6.51 10.52 -8.56
N SER A 472 7.28 11.23 -7.75
CA SER A 472 6.78 12.29 -6.85
C SER A 472 6.92 13.72 -7.42
N LYS A 473 7.05 13.86 -8.75
CA LYS A 473 7.16 15.18 -9.41
C LYS A 473 5.92 16.04 -9.24
N VAL A 474 4.74 15.44 -9.16
CA VAL A 474 3.46 16.12 -9.01
C VAL A 474 2.67 15.57 -7.81
N SER A 475 1.63 16.28 -7.36
CA SER A 475 0.75 15.79 -6.29
C SER A 475 -0.04 14.55 -6.72
N THR A 476 -0.54 13.74 -5.78
CA THR A 476 -1.37 12.57 -6.10
C THR A 476 -2.60 12.92 -6.93
N PRO A 477 -3.39 13.98 -6.60
CA PRO A 477 -4.51 14.41 -7.45
C PRO A 477 -4.10 14.82 -8.87
N ASP A 478 -2.96 15.53 -9.01
CA ASP A 478 -2.47 15.96 -10.31
C ASP A 478 -1.95 14.79 -11.15
N LEU A 479 -1.27 13.83 -10.52
CA LEU A 479 -0.81 12.61 -11.19
C LEU A 479 -2.00 11.85 -11.78
N ILE A 480 -3.04 11.60 -10.97
CA ILE A 480 -4.25 10.91 -11.41
C ILE A 480 -4.92 11.67 -12.55
N LYS A 481 -5.04 13.00 -12.43
CA LYS A 481 -5.62 13.84 -13.47
C LYS A 481 -4.81 13.83 -14.76
N GLN A 482 -3.48 13.83 -14.68
CA GLN A 482 -2.60 13.73 -15.86
C GLN A 482 -2.74 12.36 -16.51
N ALA A 483 -2.70 11.28 -15.74
CA ALA A 483 -2.78 9.92 -16.25
C ALA A 483 -4.16 9.55 -16.83
N THR A 484 -5.24 10.19 -16.37
CA THR A 484 -6.61 9.76 -16.71
C THR A 484 -7.48 10.84 -17.35
N GLY A 485 -6.98 12.08 -17.42
CA GLY A 485 -7.74 13.24 -17.90
C GLY A 485 -8.85 13.72 -16.94
N LYS A 486 -9.03 13.06 -15.78
CA LYS A 486 -10.14 13.30 -14.86
C LYS A 486 -9.64 13.42 -13.41
N PRO A 487 -10.29 14.23 -12.55
CA PRO A 487 -10.00 14.20 -11.12
C PRO A 487 -10.35 12.84 -10.50
N LEU A 488 -9.74 12.53 -9.36
CA LEU A 488 -10.01 11.29 -8.62
C LEU A 488 -11.50 11.12 -8.30
N SER A 489 -12.07 9.98 -8.64
CA SER A 489 -13.50 9.68 -8.48
C SER A 489 -13.75 8.18 -8.42
N ALA A 490 -14.68 7.74 -7.58
CA ALA A 490 -15.13 6.34 -7.52
C ALA A 490 -15.91 5.88 -8.78
N ALA A 491 -16.29 6.80 -9.68
CA ALA A 491 -17.20 6.47 -10.77
C ALA A 491 -16.65 5.41 -11.75
N ALA A 492 -15.37 5.49 -12.11
CA ALA A 492 -14.75 4.53 -13.02
C ALA A 492 -14.69 3.12 -12.39
N TRP A 493 -14.23 3.03 -11.15
CA TRP A 493 -14.20 1.77 -10.43
C TRP A 493 -15.59 1.16 -10.23
N LEU A 494 -16.60 1.96 -9.87
CA LEU A 494 -17.99 1.50 -9.75
C LEU A 494 -18.51 0.94 -11.06
N ARG A 495 -18.29 1.60 -12.20
CA ARG A 495 -18.66 1.06 -13.54
C ARG A 495 -17.93 -0.25 -13.82
N TYR A 496 -16.64 -0.33 -13.51
CA TYR A 496 -15.86 -1.54 -13.71
C TYR A 496 -16.45 -2.72 -12.93
N VAL A 497 -16.73 -2.57 -11.63
CA VAL A 497 -17.27 -3.66 -10.82
C VAL A 497 -18.72 -4.00 -11.21
N GLU A 498 -19.56 -3.03 -11.56
CA GLU A 498 -20.90 -3.28 -12.10
C GLU A 498 -20.84 -4.14 -13.39
N ASN A 499 -19.95 -3.80 -14.33
CA ASN A 499 -19.75 -4.58 -15.56
C ASN A 499 -19.17 -5.97 -15.29
N LYS A 500 -18.22 -6.10 -14.36
CA LYS A 500 -17.58 -7.38 -14.04
C LYS A 500 -18.52 -8.37 -13.38
N TYR A 501 -19.40 -7.90 -12.50
CA TYR A 501 -20.17 -8.77 -11.61
C TYR A 501 -21.65 -8.92 -11.98
N LEU A 502 -22.25 -8.02 -12.80
CA LEU A 502 -23.66 -8.06 -13.17
C LEU A 502 -23.89 -8.42 -14.64
N VAL A 503 -22.88 -8.39 -15.50
CA VAL A 503 -22.94 -8.76 -16.93
C VAL A 503 -22.25 -10.10 -17.14
#